data_63c258eff054a0913f71fbbcc16b1ec6
#
_entry.id   63c258eff054a0913f71fbbcc16b1ec6
#
_cell.length_a   1.000
_cell.length_b   1.000
_cell.length_c   1.000
_cell.angle_alpha   90.00
_cell.angle_beta   90.00
_cell.angle_gamma   90.00
#
_symmetry.space_group_name_H-M   'P 1'
#
loop_
_entity.id
_entity.type
_entity.pdbx_description
1 polymer ?
#
loop_
_entity_poly.entity_id
_entity_poly.type
_entity_poly.pdbx_seq_one_letter_code
_entity_poly.pdbx_strand_id
1 'polypeptide(L)'
;MKKIILLFLIILPIIVNSQIWQPQDDEVILDIMQKNGLRANSLNFLKDWSSATKFKLAPVLEVLQNPLYFPKFAEKVRNNSSNFNKFQLICQDIYSTSSNSHSYTAEFQAYWQQNVKTQYDLFSYVELVWETTDSYYQKLWQALSPQEMQKLEYLSFSMWQEPQDSLKYEQFYEKNSIKQFTDSQIEDFIPILEKIDFPQLLLAQKCFYAGFSVLQENYEQLNYDMPLTKRTKWGLMHIGSNLNDNYKQQYAFILDLAGDDKYTGKLATAHSNPYFWHLDGAGNDIYQGTEIGELLFAQFGLAIHADLAGNDYYNGDDFSLCASFGSYIHLDAVGDDIYTAGLHSLAAATWGTTYFADF
;
A
#
# COMPACT_ATOMS: atom_id res chain seq x y z
N MET A 1 21.60 -25.07 -10.69
CA MET A 1 20.41 -25.18 -9.85
C MET A 1 20.64 -25.80 -8.47
N LYS A 2 21.24 -27.00 -8.30
CA LYS A 2 21.46 -27.61 -6.97
C LYS A 2 22.31 -26.79 -5.98
N LYS A 3 23.29 -26.00 -6.44
CA LYS A 3 24.17 -25.20 -5.57
C LYS A 3 23.50 -23.91 -5.04
N ILE A 4 22.55 -23.34 -5.78
CA ILE A 4 21.78 -22.14 -5.36
C ILE A 4 20.78 -22.51 -4.27
N ILE A 5 20.15 -23.69 -4.37
CA ILE A 5 19.18 -24.20 -3.35
C ILE A 5 19.87 -24.42 -2.00
N LEU A 6 21.13 -24.86 -1.99
CA LEU A 6 21.86 -25.07 -0.74
C LEU A 6 22.21 -23.76 -0.02
N LEU A 7 22.46 -22.69 -0.75
CA LEU A 7 22.73 -21.38 -0.16
C LEU A 7 21.44 -20.77 0.45
N PHE A 8 20.31 -20.95 -0.19
CA PHE A 8 18.99 -20.54 0.36
C PHE A 8 18.59 -21.32 1.62
N LEU A 9 18.92 -22.62 1.69
CA LEU A 9 18.64 -23.47 2.86
C LEU A 9 19.53 -23.16 4.07
N ILE A 10 20.72 -22.59 3.85
CA ILE A 10 21.61 -22.15 4.95
C ILE A 10 21.21 -20.78 5.49
N ILE A 11 20.58 -19.93 4.68
CA ILE A 11 20.13 -18.58 5.08
C ILE A 11 18.76 -18.63 5.81
N LEU A 12 17.86 -19.56 5.44
CA LEU A 12 16.54 -19.69 6.06
C LEU A 12 16.54 -19.93 7.60
N PRO A 13 17.42 -20.77 8.19
CA PRO A 13 17.48 -20.93 9.63
C PRO A 13 18.03 -19.71 10.38
N ILE A 14 18.81 -18.86 9.71
CA ILE A 14 19.38 -17.64 10.31
C ILE A 14 18.31 -16.54 10.43
N ILE A 15 17.34 -16.54 9.52
CA ILE A 15 16.22 -15.56 9.55
C ILE A 15 15.20 -15.91 10.66
N VAL A 16 15.04 -17.21 10.98
CA VAL A 16 14.07 -17.68 11.99
C VAL A 16 14.52 -17.41 13.43
N ASN A 17 15.81 -17.13 13.69
CA ASN A 17 16.35 -16.96 15.03
C ASN A 17 16.72 -15.52 15.39
N SER A 18 15.94 -14.50 15.03
CA SER A 18 16.07 -13.11 15.50
C SER A 18 17.52 -12.56 15.67
N GLN A 19 18.51 -13.17 15.04
CA GLN A 19 19.89 -12.70 15.11
C GLN A 19 20.08 -11.53 14.15
N ILE A 20 20.40 -10.40 14.74
CA ILE A 20 20.83 -9.18 14.04
C ILE A 20 22.10 -9.53 13.24
N TRP A 21 22.11 -9.24 11.94
CA TRP A 21 23.30 -9.36 11.10
C TRP A 21 24.46 -8.55 11.68
N GLN A 22 25.54 -9.23 12.03
CA GLN A 22 26.70 -8.61 12.64
C GLN A 22 27.82 -8.43 11.58
N PRO A 23 28.73 -7.47 11.75
CA PRO A 23 29.87 -7.31 10.81
C PRO A 23 30.70 -8.59 10.60
N GLN A 24 30.82 -9.42 11.62
CA GLN A 24 31.51 -10.72 11.54
C GLN A 24 30.81 -11.74 10.64
N ASP A 25 29.51 -11.58 10.40
CA ASP A 25 28.76 -12.50 9.51
C ASP A 25 29.20 -12.32 8.06
N ASP A 26 29.63 -11.10 7.67
CA ASP A 26 30.27 -10.87 6.38
C ASP A 26 31.54 -11.70 6.20
N GLU A 27 32.37 -11.79 7.23
CA GLU A 27 33.64 -12.57 7.20
C GLU A 27 33.35 -14.07 7.09
N VAL A 28 32.36 -14.57 7.83
CA VAL A 28 31.93 -15.97 7.78
C VAL A 28 31.43 -16.35 6.39
N ILE A 29 30.59 -15.50 5.79
CA ILE A 29 30.08 -15.75 4.43
C ILE A 29 31.21 -15.72 3.40
N LEU A 30 32.10 -14.75 3.49
CA LEU A 30 33.24 -14.67 2.58
C LEU A 30 34.17 -15.88 2.71
N ASP A 31 34.40 -16.37 3.93
CA ASP A 31 35.19 -17.61 4.18
C ASP A 31 34.49 -18.84 3.58
N ILE A 32 33.19 -19.01 3.79
CA ILE A 32 32.38 -20.09 3.19
C ILE A 32 32.44 -20.02 1.66
N MET A 33 32.30 -18.84 1.09
CA MET A 33 32.38 -18.65 -0.36
C MET A 33 33.76 -19.04 -0.89
N GLN A 34 34.81 -18.58 -0.25
CA GLN A 34 36.19 -18.87 -0.64
C GLN A 34 36.47 -20.38 -0.57
N LYS A 35 36.05 -21.06 0.49
CA LYS A 35 36.18 -22.51 0.64
C LYS A 35 35.43 -23.30 -0.45
N ASN A 36 34.40 -22.72 -1.03
CA ASN A 36 33.64 -23.31 -2.14
C ASN A 36 34.03 -22.80 -3.51
N GLY A 37 35.16 -22.07 -3.62
CA GLY A 37 35.66 -21.51 -4.88
C GLY A 37 34.73 -20.42 -5.49
N LEU A 38 33.89 -19.80 -4.66
CA LEU A 38 33.01 -18.72 -5.08
C LEU A 38 33.64 -17.37 -4.74
N ARG A 39 33.42 -16.39 -5.59
CA ARG A 39 33.81 -14.98 -5.35
C ARG A 39 32.53 -14.13 -5.17
N ALA A 40 32.62 -12.98 -4.51
CA ALA A 40 31.49 -12.08 -4.33
C ALA A 40 30.78 -11.75 -5.66
N ASN A 41 31.54 -11.53 -6.72
CA ASN A 41 30.99 -11.30 -8.06
C ASN A 41 30.42 -12.56 -8.76
N SER A 42 30.60 -13.75 -8.18
CA SER A 42 29.99 -14.99 -8.67
C SER A 42 28.54 -15.14 -8.24
N LEU A 43 28.07 -14.30 -7.31
CA LEU A 43 26.69 -14.28 -6.82
C LEU A 43 25.79 -13.30 -7.58
N ASN A 44 26.34 -12.61 -8.58
CA ASN A 44 25.57 -11.64 -9.35
C ASN A 44 24.37 -12.32 -10.05
N PHE A 45 23.27 -11.60 -10.09
CA PHE A 45 22.14 -11.93 -10.95
C PHE A 45 22.55 -11.79 -12.43
N LEU A 46 21.72 -12.28 -13.33
CA LEU A 46 21.94 -12.11 -14.76
C LEU A 46 22.23 -10.63 -15.06
N LYS A 47 23.22 -10.39 -15.96
CA LYS A 47 23.69 -9.05 -16.27
C LYS A 47 22.57 -8.08 -16.64
N ASP A 48 21.59 -8.55 -17.37
CA ASP A 48 20.42 -7.76 -17.76
C ASP A 48 19.55 -7.33 -16.57
N TRP A 49 19.47 -8.17 -15.54
CA TRP A 49 18.73 -7.85 -14.31
C TRP A 49 19.48 -6.88 -13.40
N SER A 50 20.81 -6.94 -13.40
CA SER A 50 21.65 -6.06 -12.58
C SER A 50 22.04 -4.74 -13.28
N SER A 51 21.64 -4.56 -14.54
CA SER A 51 21.89 -3.31 -15.27
C SER A 51 21.12 -2.14 -14.66
N ALA A 52 21.79 -0.99 -14.57
CA ALA A 52 21.14 0.23 -14.12
C ALA A 52 20.09 0.69 -15.13
N THR A 53 18.87 0.86 -14.67
CA THR A 53 17.81 1.55 -15.40
C THR A 53 17.16 2.56 -14.47
N LYS A 54 16.62 3.65 -15.01
CA LYS A 54 15.98 4.69 -14.24
C LYS A 54 14.73 4.24 -13.46
N PHE A 55 14.20 3.05 -13.78
CA PHE A 55 13.05 2.47 -13.08
C PHE A 55 13.44 1.50 -11.95
N LYS A 56 14.72 1.16 -11.83
CA LYS A 56 15.19 0.38 -10.69
C LYS A 56 15.54 1.31 -9.55
N LEU A 57 14.86 1.13 -8.45
CA LEU A 57 15.17 1.85 -7.22
C LEU A 57 16.60 1.55 -6.76
N ALA A 58 17.31 2.56 -6.27
CA ALA A 58 18.72 2.43 -5.88
C ALA A 58 19.00 1.24 -4.95
N PRO A 59 18.21 0.97 -3.88
CA PRO A 59 18.45 -0.20 -3.03
C PRO A 59 18.22 -1.53 -3.74
N VAL A 60 17.26 -1.60 -4.68
CA VAL A 60 17.03 -2.80 -5.49
C VAL A 60 18.24 -3.05 -6.40
N LEU A 61 18.73 -2.01 -7.05
CA LEU A 61 19.91 -2.12 -7.89
C LEU A 61 21.15 -2.54 -7.08
N GLU A 62 21.33 -2.00 -5.87
CA GLU A 62 22.42 -2.36 -4.97
C GLU A 62 22.35 -3.84 -4.57
N VAL A 63 21.16 -4.34 -4.20
CA VAL A 63 20.94 -5.77 -3.90
C VAL A 63 21.22 -6.65 -5.12
N LEU A 64 20.77 -6.25 -6.31
CA LEU A 64 21.01 -7.01 -7.55
C LEU A 64 22.49 -7.05 -7.93
N GLN A 65 23.23 -5.98 -7.68
CA GLN A 65 24.67 -5.90 -7.96
C GLN A 65 25.54 -6.53 -6.85
N ASN A 66 25.04 -6.48 -5.61
CA ASN A 66 25.69 -7.07 -4.44
C ASN A 66 24.69 -7.84 -3.59
N PRO A 67 24.39 -9.10 -3.90
CA PRO A 67 23.39 -9.91 -3.17
C PRO A 67 23.67 -10.06 -1.67
N LEU A 68 24.92 -9.91 -1.24
CA LEU A 68 25.29 -9.94 0.19
C LEU A 68 24.82 -8.70 0.95
N TYR A 69 24.40 -7.66 0.27
CA TYR A 69 23.78 -6.48 0.88
C TYR A 69 22.34 -6.74 1.33
N PHE A 70 21.65 -7.75 0.73
CA PHE A 70 20.24 -8.01 1.01
C PHE A 70 19.92 -8.22 2.49
N PRO A 71 20.68 -9.00 3.29
CA PRO A 71 20.39 -9.15 4.71
C PRO A 71 20.47 -7.83 5.49
N LYS A 72 21.43 -6.97 5.18
CA LYS A 72 21.55 -5.65 5.80
C LYS A 72 20.39 -4.73 5.41
N PHE A 73 20.00 -4.79 4.15
CA PHE A 73 18.84 -4.05 3.67
C PHE A 73 17.55 -4.54 4.33
N ALA A 74 17.34 -5.85 4.41
CA ALA A 74 16.19 -6.45 5.07
C ALA A 74 16.11 -6.08 6.56
N GLU A 75 17.26 -6.05 7.25
CA GLU A 75 17.33 -5.60 8.64
C GLU A 75 17.00 -4.11 8.78
N LYS A 76 17.54 -3.26 7.90
CA LYS A 76 17.19 -1.83 7.85
C LYS A 76 15.68 -1.65 7.67
N VAL A 77 15.07 -2.38 6.75
CA VAL A 77 13.62 -2.36 6.53
C VAL A 77 12.88 -2.81 7.79
N ARG A 78 13.23 -3.95 8.37
CA ARG A 78 12.60 -4.47 9.59
C ARG A 78 12.66 -3.47 10.76
N ASN A 79 13.83 -2.87 11.02
CA ASN A 79 14.02 -1.95 12.12
C ASN A 79 13.27 -0.61 11.92
N ASN A 80 13.00 -0.25 10.67
CA ASN A 80 12.29 0.97 10.31
C ASN A 80 10.84 0.73 9.85
N SER A 81 10.35 -0.51 9.85
CA SER A 81 8.94 -0.83 9.54
C SER A 81 8.08 -1.00 10.79
N SER A 82 8.65 -0.87 12.00
CA SER A 82 7.93 -1.05 13.27
C SER A 82 6.80 -0.03 13.50
N ASN A 83 6.75 1.03 12.73
CA ASN A 83 5.61 1.93 12.63
C ASN A 83 5.66 2.70 11.30
N PHE A 84 4.53 3.27 10.91
CA PHE A 84 4.39 3.94 9.63
C PHE A 84 5.33 5.15 9.45
N ASN A 85 5.60 5.93 10.49
CA ASN A 85 6.51 7.08 10.38
C ASN A 85 7.94 6.65 10.03
N LYS A 86 8.41 5.55 10.60
CA LYS A 86 9.72 4.97 10.25
C LYS A 86 9.70 4.35 8.85
N PHE A 87 8.61 3.70 8.46
CA PHE A 87 8.43 3.22 7.09
C PHE A 87 8.53 4.35 6.06
N GLN A 88 7.96 5.51 6.34
CA GLN A 88 8.10 6.68 5.47
C GLN A 88 9.56 7.13 5.28
N LEU A 89 10.42 6.99 6.29
CA LEU A 89 11.85 7.30 6.14
C LEU A 89 12.53 6.35 5.14
N ILE A 90 12.15 5.07 5.14
CA ILE A 90 12.64 4.12 4.13
C ILE A 90 12.18 4.55 2.73
N CYS A 91 10.91 4.89 2.57
CA CYS A 91 10.38 5.35 1.28
C CYS A 91 11.10 6.61 0.79
N GLN A 92 11.38 7.57 1.68
CA GLN A 92 12.15 8.77 1.34
C GLN A 92 13.55 8.44 0.85
N ASP A 93 14.25 7.53 1.53
CA ASP A 93 15.58 7.05 1.10
C ASP A 93 15.51 6.37 -0.28
N ILE A 94 14.52 5.51 -0.48
CA ILE A 94 14.32 4.77 -1.73
C ILE A 94 14.08 5.72 -2.91
N TYR A 95 13.23 6.72 -2.72
CA TYR A 95 12.88 7.69 -3.77
C TYR A 95 13.82 8.90 -3.80
N SER A 96 14.89 8.91 -2.97
CA SER A 96 15.87 10.01 -2.89
C SER A 96 15.22 11.38 -2.64
N THR A 97 14.17 11.40 -1.82
CA THR A 97 13.45 12.64 -1.49
C THR A 97 14.01 13.29 -0.23
N SER A 98 14.05 14.61 -0.19
CA SER A 98 14.38 15.33 1.04
C SER A 98 13.27 15.20 2.06
N SER A 99 13.64 15.05 3.35
CA SER A 99 12.64 15.06 4.44
C SER A 99 11.93 16.41 4.49
N ASN A 100 10.63 16.42 4.25
CA ASN A 100 9.80 17.59 4.57
C ASN A 100 9.61 17.60 6.10
N SER A 101 10.13 18.65 6.77
CA SER A 101 10.02 18.81 8.21
C SER A 101 8.63 19.28 8.68
N HIS A 102 7.69 19.47 7.77
CA HIS A 102 6.35 19.93 8.08
C HIS A 102 5.58 18.92 8.92
N SER A 103 5.00 19.37 10.04
CA SER A 103 4.25 18.54 10.97
C SER A 103 2.75 18.66 10.72
N TYR A 104 2.23 17.93 9.75
CA TYR A 104 0.79 17.86 9.48
C TYR A 104 -0.01 17.39 10.69
N THR A 105 0.53 16.45 11.46
CA THR A 105 -0.14 15.93 12.67
C THR A 105 -0.45 17.04 13.66
N ALA A 106 0.51 17.96 13.93
CA ALA A 106 0.28 19.05 14.85
C ALA A 106 -0.81 20.03 14.34
N GLU A 107 -0.84 20.30 13.04
CA GLU A 107 -1.86 21.17 12.45
C GLU A 107 -3.26 20.55 12.51
N PHE A 108 -3.37 19.26 12.12
CA PHE A 108 -4.64 18.54 12.16
C PHE A 108 -5.14 18.32 13.58
N GLN A 109 -4.23 18.07 14.54
CA GLN A 109 -4.58 17.99 15.96
C GLN A 109 -5.10 19.33 16.51
N ALA A 110 -4.47 20.44 16.14
CA ALA A 110 -4.95 21.76 16.51
C ALA A 110 -6.34 22.09 15.93
N TYR A 111 -6.54 21.74 14.65
CA TYR A 111 -7.86 21.91 14.01
C TYR A 111 -8.92 21.02 14.69
N TRP A 112 -8.60 19.74 14.97
CA TRP A 112 -9.50 18.83 15.68
C TRP A 112 -9.95 19.40 17.00
N GLN A 113 -9.00 19.78 17.86
CA GLN A 113 -9.28 20.33 19.19
C GLN A 113 -10.18 21.58 19.13
N GLN A 114 -10.02 22.39 18.13
CA GLN A 114 -10.79 23.64 17.97
C GLN A 114 -12.18 23.42 17.37
N ASN A 115 -12.30 22.56 16.37
CA ASN A 115 -13.44 22.57 15.45
C ASN A 115 -14.28 21.27 15.48
N VAL A 116 -13.73 20.12 15.92
CA VAL A 116 -14.46 18.84 15.90
C VAL A 116 -15.07 18.59 17.27
N LYS A 117 -16.40 18.71 17.37
CA LYS A 117 -17.16 18.53 18.61
C LYS A 117 -18.27 17.49 18.48
N THR A 118 -18.70 17.21 17.26
CA THR A 118 -19.81 16.33 16.96
C THR A 118 -19.45 15.43 15.78
N GLN A 119 -20.20 14.35 15.59
CA GLN A 119 -20.10 13.48 14.41
C GLN A 119 -20.29 14.23 13.07
N TYR A 120 -21.00 15.36 13.06
CA TYR A 120 -21.18 16.17 11.86
C TYR A 120 -19.92 16.93 11.49
N ASP A 121 -19.15 17.39 12.48
CA ASP A 121 -17.90 18.13 12.25
C ASP A 121 -16.80 17.18 11.71
N LEU A 122 -16.92 15.87 11.98
CA LEU A 122 -15.99 14.87 11.51
C LEU A 122 -15.87 14.84 9.98
N PHE A 123 -16.99 14.94 9.26
CA PHE A 123 -16.94 14.99 7.80
C PHE A 123 -16.17 16.22 7.29
N SER A 124 -16.33 17.36 7.96
CA SER A 124 -15.59 18.58 7.61
C SER A 124 -14.09 18.43 7.88
N TYR A 125 -13.73 17.72 8.93
CA TYR A 125 -12.34 17.37 9.22
C TYR A 125 -11.75 16.47 8.13
N VAL A 126 -12.43 15.40 7.74
CA VAL A 126 -11.99 14.49 6.67
C VAL A 126 -11.81 15.25 5.36
N GLU A 127 -12.78 16.10 5.00
CA GLU A 127 -12.71 16.95 3.80
C GLU A 127 -11.49 17.89 3.83
N LEU A 128 -11.17 18.51 4.98
CA LEU A 128 -10.00 19.38 5.14
C LEU A 128 -8.70 18.62 4.88
N VAL A 129 -8.55 17.44 5.50
CA VAL A 129 -7.34 16.62 5.31
C VAL A 129 -7.18 16.22 3.85
N TRP A 130 -8.27 15.82 3.20
CA TRP A 130 -8.22 15.40 1.80
C TRP A 130 -7.96 16.56 0.84
N GLU A 131 -8.49 17.76 1.11
CA GLU A 131 -8.16 18.97 0.36
C GLU A 131 -6.68 19.36 0.49
N THR A 132 -6.13 19.22 1.69
CA THR A 132 -4.70 19.48 1.93
C THR A 132 -3.84 18.45 1.17
N THR A 133 -4.21 17.18 1.24
CA THR A 133 -3.55 16.06 0.54
C THR A 133 -3.61 16.24 -0.98
N ASP A 134 -4.74 16.69 -1.50
CA ASP A 134 -4.98 16.86 -2.93
C ASP A 134 -4.00 17.83 -3.57
N SER A 135 -3.51 18.80 -2.82
CA SER A 135 -2.49 19.74 -3.31
C SER A 135 -1.17 19.05 -3.75
N TYR A 136 -0.85 17.88 -3.18
CA TYR A 136 0.28 17.04 -3.57
C TYR A 136 -0.15 16.01 -4.62
N TYR A 137 -1.30 15.40 -4.44
CA TYR A 137 -1.82 14.39 -5.35
C TYR A 137 -1.99 14.92 -6.78
N GLN A 138 -2.48 16.14 -6.95
CA GLN A 138 -2.60 16.76 -8.28
C GLN A 138 -1.24 17.00 -8.94
N LYS A 139 -0.21 17.33 -8.16
CA LYS A 139 1.15 17.51 -8.69
C LYS A 139 1.77 16.20 -9.18
N LEU A 140 1.42 15.09 -8.57
CA LEU A 140 1.87 13.75 -8.99
C LEU A 140 1.57 13.50 -10.47
N TRP A 141 0.41 13.93 -10.94
CA TRP A 141 -0.12 13.67 -12.28
C TRP A 141 -0.07 14.83 -13.25
N GLN A 142 0.36 16.01 -12.80
CA GLN A 142 0.22 17.28 -13.55
C GLN A 142 0.85 17.30 -14.94
N ALA A 143 1.86 16.45 -15.19
CA ALA A 143 2.56 16.37 -16.47
C ALA A 143 1.93 15.36 -17.45
N LEU A 144 0.89 14.64 -17.03
CA LEU A 144 0.18 13.66 -17.86
C LEU A 144 -1.03 14.29 -18.54
N SER A 145 -1.22 13.94 -19.81
CA SER A 145 -2.48 14.18 -20.52
C SER A 145 -3.57 13.19 -20.06
N PRO A 146 -4.86 13.49 -20.25
CA PRO A 146 -5.95 12.56 -19.97
C PRO A 146 -5.81 11.22 -20.69
N GLN A 147 -5.28 11.21 -21.93
CA GLN A 147 -5.05 10.00 -22.72
C GLN A 147 -3.92 9.16 -22.12
N GLU A 148 -2.86 9.78 -21.60
CA GLU A 148 -1.78 9.07 -20.92
C GLU A 148 -2.24 8.49 -19.59
N MET A 149 -3.05 9.23 -18.84
CA MET A 149 -3.66 8.72 -17.60
C MET A 149 -4.51 7.47 -17.88
N GLN A 150 -5.39 7.51 -18.89
CA GLN A 150 -6.21 6.36 -19.26
C GLN A 150 -5.35 5.16 -19.68
N LYS A 151 -4.23 5.38 -20.37
CA LYS A 151 -3.30 4.30 -20.70
C LYS A 151 -2.72 3.66 -19.44
N LEU A 152 -2.32 4.46 -18.43
CA LEU A 152 -1.80 3.93 -17.17
C LEU A 152 -2.86 3.15 -16.39
N GLU A 153 -4.12 3.57 -16.40
CA GLU A 153 -5.23 2.83 -15.79
C GLU A 153 -5.35 1.42 -16.39
N TYR A 154 -5.23 1.29 -17.71
CA TYR A 154 -5.22 -0.02 -18.36
C TYR A 154 -3.96 -0.83 -18.03
N LEU A 155 -2.81 -0.18 -17.98
CA LEU A 155 -1.53 -0.81 -17.65
C LEU A 155 -1.55 -1.44 -16.25
N SER A 156 -2.20 -0.81 -15.28
CA SER A 156 -2.20 -1.25 -13.87
C SER A 156 -2.69 -2.69 -13.67
N PHE A 157 -3.54 -3.19 -14.55
CA PHE A 157 -4.03 -4.57 -14.53
C PHE A 157 -3.31 -5.50 -15.53
N SER A 158 -2.88 -4.98 -16.68
CA SER A 158 -2.38 -5.81 -17.78
C SER A 158 -0.92 -6.27 -17.64
N MET A 159 -0.15 -5.65 -16.74
CA MET A 159 1.27 -6.01 -16.54
C MET A 159 1.51 -7.37 -15.87
N TRP A 160 0.50 -7.93 -15.22
CA TRP A 160 0.70 -9.03 -14.28
C TRP A 160 -0.17 -10.25 -14.56
N GLN A 161 -0.77 -10.30 -15.75
CA GLN A 161 -1.64 -11.40 -16.14
C GLN A 161 -0.84 -12.70 -16.30
N GLU A 162 -1.22 -13.73 -15.55
CA GLU A 162 -0.70 -15.08 -15.72
C GLU A 162 -1.44 -15.81 -16.84
N PRO A 163 -0.75 -16.61 -17.68
CA PRO A 163 -1.39 -17.30 -18.81
C PRO A 163 -2.54 -18.23 -18.43
N GLN A 164 -2.49 -18.83 -17.24
CA GLN A 164 -3.54 -19.73 -16.74
C GLN A 164 -4.84 -19.01 -16.39
N ASP A 165 -4.79 -17.73 -16.13
CA ASP A 165 -5.93 -16.92 -15.70
C ASP A 165 -6.53 -16.11 -16.87
N SER A 166 -6.12 -16.40 -18.10
CA SER A 166 -6.48 -15.62 -19.28
C SER A 166 -7.99 -15.40 -19.42
N LEU A 167 -8.81 -16.42 -19.22
CA LEU A 167 -10.28 -16.33 -19.37
C LEU A 167 -10.89 -15.39 -18.31
N LYS A 168 -10.43 -15.45 -17.06
CA LYS A 168 -10.87 -14.58 -15.97
C LYS A 168 -10.56 -13.12 -16.29
N TYR A 169 -9.34 -12.86 -16.74
CA TYR A 169 -8.91 -11.49 -17.10
C TYR A 169 -9.58 -10.98 -18.38
N GLU A 170 -9.82 -11.83 -19.37
CA GLU A 170 -10.59 -11.46 -20.58
C GLU A 170 -11.98 -10.97 -20.19
N GLN A 171 -12.71 -11.72 -19.36
CA GLN A 171 -14.03 -11.32 -18.87
C GLN A 171 -13.99 -10.02 -18.07
N PHE A 172 -12.98 -9.86 -17.21
CA PHE A 172 -12.78 -8.63 -16.45
C PHE A 172 -12.52 -7.42 -17.35
N TYR A 173 -11.65 -7.57 -18.37
CA TYR A 173 -11.34 -6.51 -19.31
C TYR A 173 -12.53 -6.13 -20.19
N GLU A 174 -13.29 -7.10 -20.68
CA GLU A 174 -14.50 -6.85 -21.44
C GLU A 174 -15.55 -6.11 -20.60
N LYS A 175 -15.81 -6.59 -19.39
CA LYS A 175 -16.77 -5.97 -18.47
C LYS A 175 -16.41 -4.52 -18.14
N ASN A 176 -15.13 -4.23 -17.91
CA ASN A 176 -14.66 -2.92 -17.52
C ASN A 176 -14.17 -2.06 -18.67
N SER A 177 -14.30 -2.53 -19.93
CA SER A 177 -13.82 -1.84 -21.15
C SER A 177 -12.32 -1.50 -21.08
N ILE A 178 -11.52 -2.36 -20.46
CA ILE A 178 -10.08 -2.19 -20.31
C ILE A 178 -9.38 -2.75 -21.55
N LYS A 179 -8.48 -1.97 -22.13
CA LYS A 179 -7.65 -2.41 -23.25
C LYS A 179 -6.46 -3.22 -22.74
N GLN A 180 -6.29 -4.44 -23.23
CA GLN A 180 -5.10 -5.24 -22.99
C GLN A 180 -3.89 -4.72 -23.76
N PHE A 181 -2.71 -4.84 -23.17
CA PHE A 181 -1.43 -4.53 -23.81
C PHE A 181 -0.57 -5.78 -23.89
N THR A 182 0.14 -5.92 -25.01
CA THR A 182 1.15 -6.95 -25.20
C THR A 182 2.49 -6.50 -24.60
N ASP A 183 3.38 -7.44 -24.30
CA ASP A 183 4.72 -7.15 -23.74
C ASP A 183 5.50 -6.13 -24.59
N SER A 184 5.38 -6.20 -25.92
CA SER A 184 6.02 -5.25 -26.84
C SER A 184 5.49 -3.82 -26.71
N GLN A 185 4.28 -3.64 -26.18
CA GLN A 185 3.67 -2.32 -25.98
C GLN A 185 4.00 -1.73 -24.61
N ILE A 186 4.51 -2.53 -23.67
CA ILE A 186 4.90 -2.04 -22.34
C ILE A 186 6.01 -0.99 -22.44
N GLU A 187 6.94 -1.15 -23.37
CA GLU A 187 8.02 -0.16 -23.59
C GLU A 187 7.48 1.23 -23.97
N ASP A 188 6.33 1.31 -24.61
CA ASP A 188 5.67 2.56 -24.99
C ASP A 188 5.19 3.37 -23.76
N PHE A 189 5.08 2.74 -22.59
CA PHE A 189 4.68 3.41 -21.35
C PHE A 189 5.86 4.08 -20.64
N ILE A 190 7.10 3.71 -20.95
CA ILE A 190 8.29 4.27 -20.31
C ILE A 190 8.29 5.81 -20.33
N PRO A 191 8.05 6.48 -21.46
CA PRO A 191 8.01 7.94 -21.49
C PRO A 191 6.86 8.55 -20.67
N ILE A 192 5.77 7.80 -20.46
CA ILE A 192 4.63 8.23 -19.64
C ILE A 192 4.99 8.12 -18.15
N LEU A 193 5.56 6.98 -17.76
CA LEU A 193 6.00 6.74 -16.37
C LEU A 193 7.04 7.76 -15.91
N GLU A 194 7.87 8.26 -16.83
CA GLU A 194 8.88 9.29 -16.55
C GLU A 194 8.32 10.65 -16.17
N LYS A 195 7.07 10.91 -16.53
CA LYS A 195 6.39 12.17 -16.22
C LYS A 195 5.78 12.18 -14.81
N ILE A 196 5.67 10.99 -14.15
CA ILE A 196 5.06 10.86 -12.84
C ILE A 196 6.04 11.39 -11.78
N ASP A 197 5.59 12.35 -10.97
CA ASP A 197 6.37 12.92 -9.87
C ASP A 197 6.16 12.09 -8.58
N PHE A 198 6.72 10.87 -8.52
CA PHE A 198 6.58 9.96 -7.37
C PHE A 198 6.93 10.57 -6.00
N PRO A 199 7.89 11.50 -5.85
CA PRO A 199 8.05 12.25 -4.62
C PRO A 199 6.77 12.90 -4.07
N GLN A 200 5.87 13.37 -4.93
CA GLN A 200 4.60 13.94 -4.50
C GLN A 200 3.64 12.88 -3.91
N LEU A 201 3.74 11.61 -4.35
CA LEU A 201 2.98 10.51 -3.74
C LEU A 201 3.34 10.35 -2.26
N LEU A 202 4.63 10.42 -1.91
CA LEU A 202 5.09 10.31 -0.53
C LEU A 202 4.65 11.49 0.34
N LEU A 203 4.62 12.70 -0.22
CA LEU A 203 4.12 13.87 0.49
C LEU A 203 2.61 13.79 0.71
N ALA A 204 1.86 13.37 -0.32
CA ALA A 204 0.43 13.10 -0.21
C ALA A 204 0.14 12.02 0.83
N GLN A 205 0.85 10.89 0.79
CA GLN A 205 0.73 9.80 1.76
C GLN A 205 1.00 10.28 3.20
N LYS A 206 2.07 11.08 3.40
CA LYS A 206 2.42 11.62 4.72
C LYS A 206 1.33 12.52 5.28
N CYS A 207 0.78 13.41 4.46
CA CYS A 207 -0.31 14.30 4.84
C CYS A 207 -1.58 13.50 5.17
N PHE A 208 -1.94 12.55 4.30
CA PHE A 208 -3.13 11.71 4.40
C PHE A 208 -3.12 10.85 5.67
N TYR A 209 -1.98 10.21 5.97
CA TYR A 209 -1.81 9.41 7.18
C TYR A 209 -1.81 10.27 8.44
N ALA A 210 -1.19 11.45 8.42
CA ALA A 210 -1.19 12.34 9.58
C ALA A 210 -2.61 12.76 10.00
N GLY A 211 -3.48 13.03 9.02
CA GLY A 211 -4.88 13.29 9.29
C GLY A 211 -5.62 12.06 9.81
N PHE A 212 -5.36 10.88 9.25
CA PHE A 212 -5.97 9.64 9.71
C PHE A 212 -5.55 9.29 11.15
N SER A 213 -4.28 9.47 11.51
CA SER A 213 -3.81 9.18 12.88
C SER A 213 -4.48 10.07 13.91
N VAL A 214 -4.72 11.33 13.59
CA VAL A 214 -5.50 12.23 14.48
C VAL A 214 -6.95 11.77 14.62
N LEU A 215 -7.58 11.32 13.54
CA LEU A 215 -8.91 10.70 13.62
C LEU A 215 -8.89 9.47 14.55
N GLN A 216 -7.97 8.55 14.32
CA GLN A 216 -7.84 7.29 15.09
C GLN A 216 -7.60 7.54 16.58
N GLU A 217 -6.83 8.56 16.93
CA GLU A 217 -6.54 8.92 18.33
C GLU A 217 -7.72 9.59 19.05
N ASN A 218 -8.69 10.12 18.32
CA ASN A 218 -9.68 11.02 18.91
C ASN A 218 -11.15 10.66 18.63
N TYR A 219 -11.45 9.71 17.71
CA TYR A 219 -12.82 9.42 17.30
C TYR A 219 -13.72 9.01 18.48
N GLU A 220 -13.22 8.25 19.45
CA GLU A 220 -13.97 7.81 20.63
C GLU A 220 -14.41 8.95 21.55
N GLN A 221 -13.83 10.13 21.41
CA GLN A 221 -14.18 11.30 22.22
C GLN A 221 -15.47 11.98 21.75
N LEU A 222 -15.97 11.59 20.58
CA LEU A 222 -17.19 12.14 20.01
C LEU A 222 -18.42 11.34 20.47
N ASN A 223 -19.54 12.05 20.62
CA ASN A 223 -20.83 11.39 20.81
C ASN A 223 -21.46 11.07 19.46
N TYR A 224 -21.83 9.83 19.28
CA TYR A 224 -22.47 9.32 18.08
C TYR A 224 -23.94 9.02 18.38
N ASP A 225 -24.85 9.84 17.84
CA ASP A 225 -26.27 9.73 18.13
C ASP A 225 -26.97 8.69 17.25
N MET A 226 -26.55 8.58 15.99
CA MET A 226 -27.12 7.66 14.98
C MET A 226 -26.17 7.53 13.80
N PRO A 227 -26.31 6.46 12.99
CA PRO A 227 -25.58 6.36 11.72
C PRO A 227 -25.83 7.58 10.84
N LEU A 228 -24.78 8.07 10.21
CA LEU A 228 -24.82 9.30 9.42
C LEU A 228 -24.15 9.09 8.06
N THR A 229 -24.81 9.53 7.00
CA THR A 229 -24.27 9.45 5.63
C THR A 229 -24.27 10.83 4.98
N LYS A 230 -23.15 11.20 4.36
CA LYS A 230 -22.99 12.45 3.60
C LYS A 230 -22.40 12.16 2.22
N ARG A 231 -22.98 12.70 1.18
CA ARG A 231 -22.37 12.73 -0.15
C ARG A 231 -21.53 13.98 -0.31
N THR A 232 -20.29 13.80 -0.72
CA THR A 232 -19.32 14.89 -0.94
C THR A 232 -18.77 14.85 -2.36
N LYS A 233 -17.92 15.79 -2.71
CA LYS A 233 -17.18 15.75 -3.99
C LYS A 233 -16.21 14.56 -4.09
N TRP A 234 -15.83 14.00 -2.94
CA TRP A 234 -14.90 12.87 -2.82
C TRP A 234 -15.59 11.49 -2.84
N GLY A 235 -16.93 11.47 -2.80
CA GLY A 235 -17.73 10.27 -2.74
C GLY A 235 -18.65 10.22 -1.52
N LEU A 236 -19.10 9.03 -1.19
CA LEU A 236 -20.01 8.78 -0.06
C LEU A 236 -19.18 8.60 1.22
N MET A 237 -19.49 9.39 2.24
CA MET A 237 -18.92 9.26 3.58
C MET A 237 -19.99 8.72 4.53
N HIS A 238 -19.60 7.80 5.41
CA HIS A 238 -20.51 7.15 6.33
C HIS A 238 -19.89 6.99 7.72
N ILE A 239 -20.71 7.18 8.74
CA ILE A 239 -20.45 6.80 10.13
C ILE A 239 -21.49 5.76 10.46
N GLY A 240 -21.04 4.55 10.84
CA GLY A 240 -21.86 3.40 11.18
C GLY A 240 -22.39 3.43 12.60
N SER A 241 -22.78 2.27 13.10
CA SER A 241 -23.36 2.12 14.43
C SER A 241 -22.50 1.23 15.33
N ASN A 242 -23.04 0.79 16.46
CA ASN A 242 -22.46 -0.25 17.30
C ASN A 242 -23.16 -1.61 17.09
N LEU A 243 -23.89 -1.75 15.98
CA LEU A 243 -24.66 -2.96 15.64
C LEU A 243 -24.12 -3.56 14.36
N ASN A 244 -24.41 -4.83 14.15
CA ASN A 244 -24.00 -5.54 12.94
C ASN A 244 -24.59 -4.88 11.69
N ASP A 245 -23.76 -4.20 10.93
CA ASP A 245 -24.12 -3.45 9.74
C ASP A 245 -23.77 -4.21 8.44
N ASN A 246 -24.21 -3.73 7.30
CA ASN A 246 -23.90 -4.34 6.02
C ASN A 246 -23.60 -3.27 4.97
N TYR A 247 -22.33 -3.11 4.67
CA TYR A 247 -21.78 -2.10 3.77
C TYR A 247 -21.69 -2.62 2.34
N LYS A 248 -22.63 -2.21 1.48
CA LYS A 248 -22.79 -2.69 0.09
C LYS A 248 -22.46 -1.67 -0.98
N GLN A 249 -22.22 -0.42 -0.59
CA GLN A 249 -21.95 0.66 -1.51
C GLN A 249 -20.44 0.91 -1.62
N GLN A 250 -20.04 1.65 -2.61
CA GLN A 250 -18.69 2.23 -2.65
C GLN A 250 -18.67 3.49 -1.78
N TYR A 251 -17.86 3.46 -0.75
CA TYR A 251 -17.64 4.60 0.13
C TYR A 251 -16.25 5.19 -0.11
N ALA A 252 -16.12 6.47 0.20
CA ALA A 252 -14.84 7.15 0.29
C ALA A 252 -14.34 7.22 1.75
N PHE A 253 -15.27 7.26 2.70
CA PHE A 253 -14.98 7.23 4.13
C PHE A 253 -15.99 6.34 4.85
N ILE A 254 -15.48 5.46 5.71
CA ILE A 254 -16.26 4.68 6.67
C ILE A 254 -15.60 4.83 8.04
N LEU A 255 -16.40 5.18 9.03
CA LEU A 255 -16.09 4.99 10.44
C LEU A 255 -17.16 4.07 10.99
N ASP A 256 -16.81 2.84 11.33
CA ASP A 256 -17.64 1.94 12.10
C ASP A 256 -17.21 1.95 13.57
N LEU A 257 -18.15 1.85 14.47
CA LEU A 257 -17.86 1.98 15.90
C LEU A 257 -17.69 0.62 16.57
N ALA A 258 -18.47 -0.35 16.17
CA ALA A 258 -18.43 -1.73 16.61
C ALA A 258 -19.55 -2.55 15.95
N GLY A 259 -19.42 -3.87 15.96
CA GLY A 259 -20.43 -4.81 15.45
C GLY A 259 -19.71 -5.94 14.73
N ASP A 260 -20.39 -7.07 14.51
CA ASP A 260 -19.85 -8.07 13.56
C ASP A 260 -20.40 -7.68 12.18
N ASP A 261 -19.61 -6.98 11.40
CA ASP A 261 -20.02 -6.28 10.21
C ASP A 261 -19.73 -7.04 8.92
N LYS A 262 -20.36 -6.61 7.83
CA LYS A 262 -20.13 -7.19 6.53
C LYS A 262 -19.87 -6.14 5.46
N TYR A 263 -18.68 -6.12 4.94
CA TYR A 263 -18.22 -5.23 3.90
C TYR A 263 -18.18 -5.97 2.56
N THR A 264 -19.18 -5.74 1.71
CA THR A 264 -19.31 -6.38 0.37
C THR A 264 -19.38 -5.38 -0.76
N GLY A 265 -19.27 -4.09 -0.44
CA GLY A 265 -19.11 -3.04 -1.43
C GLY A 265 -17.68 -2.94 -1.93
N LYS A 266 -17.49 -2.18 -3.00
CA LYS A 266 -16.15 -1.89 -3.50
C LYS A 266 -15.39 -0.98 -2.54
N LEU A 267 -14.36 -1.52 -1.90
CA LEU A 267 -13.45 -0.82 -0.99
C LEU A 267 -12.14 -0.49 -1.73
N ALA A 268 -12.20 0.34 -2.75
CA ALA A 268 -11.06 0.63 -3.61
C ALA A 268 -11.08 2.09 -4.08
N THR A 269 -9.90 2.61 -4.39
CA THR A 269 -9.76 3.92 -5.03
C THR A 269 -9.67 3.80 -6.55
N ALA A 270 -9.82 4.92 -7.22
CA ALA A 270 -9.57 5.11 -8.64
C ALA A 270 -9.14 6.56 -8.87
N HIS A 271 -8.61 6.89 -10.04
CA HIS A 271 -8.22 8.28 -10.33
C HIS A 271 -9.38 9.29 -10.13
N SER A 272 -10.60 8.89 -10.46
CA SER A 272 -11.81 9.71 -10.26
C SER A 272 -12.31 9.77 -8.81
N ASN A 273 -11.87 8.86 -7.94
CA ASN A 273 -12.19 8.80 -6.51
C ASN A 273 -10.93 8.37 -5.74
N PRO A 274 -9.96 9.28 -5.54
CA PRO A 274 -8.60 8.91 -5.16
C PRO A 274 -8.41 8.68 -3.67
N TYR A 275 -9.43 8.90 -2.82
CA TYR A 275 -9.26 8.82 -1.37
C TYR A 275 -10.22 7.80 -0.76
N PHE A 276 -9.68 6.99 0.15
CA PHE A 276 -10.45 6.05 0.94
C PHE A 276 -9.88 5.95 2.36
N TRP A 277 -10.73 6.22 3.36
CA TRP A 277 -10.46 5.92 4.76
C TRP A 277 -11.50 4.96 5.30
N HIS A 278 -11.04 3.92 5.96
CA HIS A 278 -11.84 3.03 6.77
C HIS A 278 -11.22 2.90 8.16
N LEU A 279 -12.00 3.12 9.18
CA LEU A 279 -11.68 2.84 10.57
C LEU A 279 -12.80 2.02 11.15
N ASP A 280 -12.50 0.80 11.57
CA ASP A 280 -13.36 -0.09 12.32
C ASP A 280 -12.91 -0.12 13.78
N GLY A 281 -13.83 0.05 14.69
CA GLY A 281 -13.54 0.13 16.11
C GLY A 281 -13.43 -1.23 16.79
N ALA A 282 -14.30 -2.18 16.44
CA ALA A 282 -14.31 -3.53 16.98
C ALA A 282 -15.41 -4.41 16.34
N GLY A 283 -15.11 -5.69 16.19
CA GLY A 283 -16.07 -6.67 15.69
C GLY A 283 -15.37 -7.92 15.21
N ASN A 284 -16.11 -8.93 14.77
CA ASN A 284 -15.50 -10.00 13.98
C ASN A 284 -16.06 -9.87 12.57
N ASP A 285 -15.34 -9.20 11.72
CA ASP A 285 -15.85 -8.63 10.51
C ASP A 285 -15.56 -9.49 9.28
N ILE A 286 -16.35 -9.28 8.25
CA ILE A 286 -16.19 -9.95 6.97
C ILE A 286 -15.98 -8.93 5.87
N TYR A 287 -14.77 -8.88 5.36
CA TYR A 287 -14.37 -8.06 4.22
C TYR A 287 -14.33 -8.93 2.96
N GLN A 288 -15.25 -8.71 2.04
CA GLN A 288 -15.41 -9.56 0.87
C GLN A 288 -15.40 -8.77 -0.44
N GLY A 289 -14.38 -9.02 -1.27
CA GLY A 289 -14.34 -8.63 -2.68
C GLY A 289 -14.61 -9.83 -3.57
N THR A 290 -15.48 -9.68 -4.55
CA THR A 290 -15.88 -10.76 -5.46
C THR A 290 -15.23 -10.68 -6.83
N GLU A 291 -14.57 -9.56 -7.12
CA GLU A 291 -13.93 -9.29 -8.41
C GLU A 291 -12.51 -8.74 -8.21
N ILE A 292 -11.75 -8.77 -9.30
CA ILE A 292 -10.38 -8.22 -9.37
C ILE A 292 -10.39 -6.75 -8.91
N GLY A 293 -9.55 -6.43 -7.91
CA GLY A 293 -9.36 -5.07 -7.43
C GLY A 293 -10.54 -4.44 -6.69
N GLU A 294 -11.44 -5.23 -6.13
CA GLU A 294 -12.56 -4.71 -5.34
C GLU A 294 -12.23 -4.51 -3.86
N LEU A 295 -11.37 -5.37 -3.28
CA LEU A 295 -11.10 -5.35 -1.85
C LEU A 295 -9.81 -4.59 -1.53
N LEU A 296 -9.95 -3.40 -0.91
CA LEU A 296 -8.84 -2.64 -0.34
C LEU A 296 -7.68 -2.42 -1.34
N PHE A 297 -8.03 -2.01 -2.56
CA PHE A 297 -7.09 -1.73 -3.63
C PHE A 297 -6.91 -0.23 -3.84
N ALA A 298 -5.71 0.28 -3.55
CA ALA A 298 -5.34 1.66 -3.83
C ALA A 298 -4.85 1.82 -5.27
N GLN A 299 -5.79 1.88 -6.21
CA GLN A 299 -5.49 2.17 -7.61
C GLN A 299 -5.55 3.69 -7.85
N PHE A 300 -4.44 4.27 -8.30
CA PHE A 300 -4.34 5.72 -8.55
C PHE A 300 -4.89 6.56 -7.40
N GLY A 301 -4.61 6.16 -6.16
CA GLY A 301 -5.15 6.84 -5.00
C GLY A 301 -4.44 6.51 -3.71
N LEU A 302 -4.99 7.03 -2.63
CA LEU A 302 -4.53 6.83 -1.26
C LEU A 302 -5.63 6.13 -0.47
N ALA A 303 -5.32 4.99 0.11
CA ALA A 303 -6.25 4.24 0.93
C ALA A 303 -5.63 3.89 2.28
N ILE A 304 -6.40 4.05 3.35
CA ILE A 304 -6.08 3.57 4.69
C ILE A 304 -7.25 2.74 5.18
N HIS A 305 -6.94 1.55 5.65
CA HIS A 305 -7.83 0.67 6.38
C HIS A 305 -7.20 0.40 7.74
N ALA A 306 -7.95 0.62 8.80
CA ALA A 306 -7.57 0.26 10.16
C ALA A 306 -8.71 -0.49 10.82
N ASP A 307 -8.41 -1.68 11.32
CA ASP A 307 -9.24 -2.49 12.19
C ASP A 307 -8.59 -2.51 13.57
N LEU A 308 -9.35 -2.17 14.60
CA LEU A 308 -8.78 -1.98 15.93
C LEU A 308 -8.94 -3.19 16.84
N ALA A 309 -9.92 -4.05 16.58
CA ALA A 309 -10.09 -5.27 17.36
C ALA A 309 -11.13 -6.21 16.76
N GLY A 310 -10.75 -7.46 16.58
CA GLY A 310 -11.65 -8.50 16.11
C GLY A 310 -10.92 -9.77 15.76
N ASN A 311 -11.65 -10.75 15.24
CA ASN A 311 -11.05 -11.86 14.50
C ASN A 311 -11.70 -11.83 13.12
N ASP A 312 -11.00 -11.24 12.18
CA ASP A 312 -11.58 -10.77 10.95
C ASP A 312 -11.30 -11.71 9.77
N TYR A 313 -12.18 -11.66 8.81
CA TYR A 313 -12.06 -12.48 7.61
C TYR A 313 -12.00 -11.62 6.36
N TYR A 314 -10.82 -11.54 5.78
CA TYR A 314 -10.53 -10.86 4.52
C TYR A 314 -10.53 -11.88 3.38
N ASN A 315 -11.47 -11.75 2.47
CA ASN A 315 -11.58 -12.64 1.31
C ASN A 315 -11.67 -11.82 0.01
N GLY A 316 -10.57 -11.72 -0.69
CA GLY A 316 -10.45 -10.97 -1.92
C GLY A 316 -10.00 -11.80 -3.11
N ASP A 317 -10.18 -11.26 -4.29
CA ASP A 317 -9.63 -11.77 -5.54
C ASP A 317 -8.24 -11.14 -5.81
N ASP A 318 -7.73 -11.22 -7.03
CA ASP A 318 -6.48 -10.58 -7.43
C ASP A 318 -6.52 -9.06 -7.18
N PHE A 319 -5.37 -8.45 -6.91
CA PHE A 319 -5.25 -7.05 -6.54
C PHE A 319 -6.07 -6.66 -5.31
N SER A 320 -6.02 -7.48 -4.25
CA SER A 320 -6.63 -7.18 -2.95
C SER A 320 -5.57 -6.77 -1.93
N LEU A 321 -5.89 -5.83 -1.02
CA LEU A 321 -4.99 -5.31 0.02
C LEU A 321 -3.63 -4.88 -0.54
N CYS A 322 -3.65 -4.04 -1.56
CA CYS A 322 -2.45 -3.67 -2.31
C CYS A 322 -2.56 -2.28 -2.96
N ALA A 323 -1.51 -1.85 -3.65
CA ALA A 323 -1.49 -0.57 -4.35
C ALA A 323 -0.96 -0.69 -5.79
N SER A 324 -1.55 0.08 -6.71
CA SER A 324 -1.00 0.31 -8.05
C SER A 324 -1.10 1.80 -8.39
N PHE A 325 0.03 2.45 -8.68
CA PHE A 325 0.11 3.89 -8.88
C PHE A 325 -0.49 4.70 -7.70
N GLY A 326 -0.41 4.16 -6.49
CA GLY A 326 -1.05 4.71 -5.32
C GLY A 326 -0.36 4.33 -4.02
N SER A 327 -1.04 4.53 -2.92
CA SER A 327 -0.56 4.12 -1.59
C SER A 327 -1.66 3.45 -0.78
N TYR A 328 -1.36 2.28 -0.25
CA TYR A 328 -2.24 1.55 0.64
C TYR A 328 -1.59 1.34 2.01
N ILE A 329 -2.36 1.57 3.07
CA ILE A 329 -1.97 1.33 4.45
C ILE A 329 -3.03 0.43 5.10
N HIS A 330 -2.59 -0.71 5.61
CA HIS A 330 -3.39 -1.64 6.38
C HIS A 330 -2.84 -1.70 7.79
N LEU A 331 -3.71 -1.51 8.77
CA LEU A 331 -3.41 -1.59 10.20
C LEU A 331 -4.47 -2.50 10.80
N ASP A 332 -4.06 -3.65 11.30
CA ASP A 332 -4.89 -4.56 12.05
C ASP A 332 -4.26 -4.66 13.45
N ALA A 333 -5.00 -4.30 14.48
CA ALA A 333 -4.38 -4.02 15.77
C ALA A 333 -4.43 -5.21 16.73
N VAL A 334 -5.51 -5.96 16.73
CA VAL A 334 -5.71 -7.08 17.67
C VAL A 334 -6.64 -8.11 17.08
N GLY A 335 -6.18 -9.34 16.93
CA GLY A 335 -7.04 -10.45 16.49
C GLY A 335 -6.27 -11.68 16.05
N ASP A 336 -7.03 -12.72 15.73
CA ASP A 336 -6.56 -13.90 14.99
C ASP A 336 -7.25 -13.86 13.62
N ASP A 337 -6.63 -13.13 12.66
CA ASP A 337 -7.25 -12.76 11.40
C ASP A 337 -6.95 -13.72 10.27
N ILE A 338 -7.85 -13.79 9.31
CA ILE A 338 -7.72 -14.69 8.16
C ILE A 338 -7.75 -13.89 6.88
N TYR A 339 -6.64 -13.96 6.13
CA TYR A 339 -6.49 -13.30 4.83
C TYR A 339 -6.47 -14.32 3.70
N THR A 340 -7.41 -14.20 2.79
CA THR A 340 -7.46 -14.94 1.52
C THR A 340 -7.48 -13.96 0.37
N ALA A 341 -6.50 -14.05 -0.53
CA ALA A 341 -6.41 -13.16 -1.66
C ALA A 341 -5.72 -13.82 -2.85
N GLY A 342 -5.95 -13.31 -4.03
CA GLY A 342 -5.36 -13.80 -5.27
C GLY A 342 -3.97 -13.21 -5.56
N LEU A 343 -3.61 -13.17 -6.84
CA LEU A 343 -2.33 -12.65 -7.31
C LEU A 343 -2.20 -11.14 -7.07
N HIS A 344 -0.96 -10.66 -6.93
CA HIS A 344 -0.64 -9.25 -6.70
C HIS A 344 -1.38 -8.60 -5.53
N SER A 345 -1.59 -9.38 -4.48
CA SER A 345 -2.30 -9.02 -3.27
C SER A 345 -1.39 -8.97 -2.05
N LEU A 346 -1.96 -8.68 -0.86
CA LEU A 346 -1.30 -8.75 0.45
C LEU A 346 0.04 -8.00 0.48
N ALA A 347 -0.04 -6.69 0.59
CA ALA A 347 1.10 -5.78 0.61
C ALA A 347 1.87 -5.64 -0.74
N ALA A 348 1.33 -6.11 -1.85
CA ALA A 348 1.93 -5.85 -3.15
C ALA A 348 1.84 -4.36 -3.50
N ALA A 349 2.88 -3.83 -4.16
CA ALA A 349 2.87 -2.47 -4.67
C ALA A 349 3.50 -2.40 -6.06
N THR A 350 2.78 -1.80 -7.00
CA THR A 350 3.27 -1.54 -8.35
C THR A 350 3.24 -0.04 -8.61
N TRP A 351 4.40 0.58 -8.83
CA TRP A 351 4.52 2.03 -8.98
C TRP A 351 3.85 2.82 -7.84
N GLY A 352 3.99 2.31 -6.61
CA GLY A 352 3.34 2.85 -5.43
C GLY A 352 3.99 2.37 -4.14
N THR A 353 3.26 2.47 -3.04
CA THR A 353 3.69 2.00 -1.72
C THR A 353 2.57 1.25 -1.02
N THR A 354 2.93 0.18 -0.31
CA THR A 354 2.02 -0.52 0.59
C THR A 354 2.69 -0.70 1.95
N TYR A 355 1.96 -0.39 3.00
CA TYR A 355 2.32 -0.73 4.37
C TYR A 355 1.24 -1.64 4.94
N PHE A 356 1.63 -2.81 5.41
CA PHE A 356 0.75 -3.82 5.98
C PHE A 356 1.28 -4.19 7.35
N ALA A 357 0.46 -4.01 8.38
CA ALA A 357 0.79 -4.36 9.75
C ALA A 357 -0.42 -5.02 10.40
N ASP A 358 -0.19 -6.20 10.92
CA ASP A 358 -1.10 -7.04 11.68
C ASP A 358 -0.37 -7.42 12.97
N PHE A 359 -0.95 -7.18 14.17
CA PHE A 359 -0.27 -7.20 15.46
C PHE A 359 -0.82 -8.24 16.44
#